data_2d6c21f51c11f4feb8c5b81b572239c9
#
_entry.id   2d6c21f51c11f4feb8c5b81b572239c9
#
_cell.length_a   1.000
_cell.length_b   1.000
_cell.length_c   1.000
_cell.angle_alpha   90.00
_cell.angle_beta   90.00
_cell.angle_gamma   90.00
#
_symmetry.space_group_name_H-M   'P 1'
#
loop_
_entity.id
_entity.type
_entity.pdbx_description
1 polymer ?
#
loop_
_entity_poly.entity_id
_entity_poly.type
_entity_poly.pdbx_seq_one_letter_code
_entity_poly.pdbx_strand_id
1 'polypeptide(L)'
;MTAHDSTDVRYQDLRELDPDVFEAIQGEISRQRDTLEMIASENFVPRAVLQAQGSVLTNKYAEGYPGRRYYGGCEHVDVVEDLARNRAKQVFGADFANVQPHSGAQANAAVLASLINPVSYTHLTLPTKRIV
;
A
#
# COMPACT_ATOMS: atom_id res chain seq x y z
N MET A 1 25.62 -1.84 23.82
CA MET A 1 25.48 -2.03 22.35
C MET A 1 26.10 -3.39 22.05
N THR A 2 25.29 -4.41 21.89
CA THR A 2 25.73 -5.73 21.42
C THR A 2 26.11 -5.60 19.96
N ALA A 3 27.33 -6.03 19.60
CA ALA A 3 27.79 -6.09 18.23
C ALA A 3 26.77 -6.97 17.44
N HIS A 4 26.19 -6.41 16.40
CA HIS A 4 25.36 -7.18 15.49
C HIS A 4 26.24 -8.22 14.79
N ASP A 5 25.81 -9.46 14.83
CA ASP A 5 26.43 -10.52 14.04
C ASP A 5 26.19 -10.18 12.56
N SER A 6 27.27 -9.94 11.83
CA SER A 6 27.21 -9.60 10.40
C SER A 6 26.64 -10.72 9.53
N THR A 7 26.44 -11.90 10.08
CA THR A 7 25.82 -13.05 9.40
C THR A 7 24.31 -13.13 9.59
N ASP A 8 23.73 -12.32 10.48
CA ASP A 8 22.28 -12.32 10.72
C ASP A 8 21.56 -11.58 9.61
N VAL A 9 20.85 -12.31 8.77
CA VAL A 9 20.08 -11.81 7.61
C VAL A 9 19.11 -10.67 7.95
N ARG A 10 18.68 -10.55 9.20
CA ARG A 10 17.78 -9.48 9.66
C ARG A 10 18.42 -8.09 9.63
N TYR A 11 19.74 -8.02 9.56
CA TYR A 11 20.51 -6.77 9.59
C TYR A 11 21.35 -6.55 8.33
N GLN A 12 21.29 -7.50 7.38
CA GLN A 12 21.97 -7.35 6.08
C GLN A 12 21.21 -6.40 5.18
N ASP A 13 21.95 -5.57 4.46
CA ASP A 13 21.39 -4.74 3.42
C ASP A 13 21.00 -5.58 2.19
N LEU A 14 20.02 -5.09 1.42
CA LEU A 14 19.59 -5.76 0.20
C LEU A 14 20.75 -6.04 -0.77
N ARG A 15 21.71 -5.13 -0.88
CA ARG A 15 22.91 -5.31 -1.72
C ARG A 15 23.73 -6.55 -1.34
N GLU A 16 23.79 -6.86 -0.05
CA GLU A 16 24.56 -7.98 0.48
C GLU A 16 23.76 -9.28 0.40
N LEU A 17 22.46 -9.19 0.67
CA LEU A 17 21.58 -10.35 0.75
C LEU A 17 21.13 -10.84 -0.64
N ASP A 18 20.77 -9.90 -1.53
CA ASP A 18 20.29 -10.19 -2.88
C ASP A 18 20.78 -9.12 -3.87
N PRO A 19 22.02 -9.26 -4.36
CA PRO A 19 22.61 -8.31 -5.28
C PRO A 19 21.86 -8.20 -6.61
N ASP A 20 21.20 -9.27 -7.08
CA ASP A 20 20.47 -9.26 -8.36
C ASP A 20 19.24 -8.34 -8.27
N VAL A 21 18.49 -8.43 -7.18
CA VAL A 21 17.35 -7.52 -6.92
C VAL A 21 17.84 -6.10 -6.67
N PHE A 22 18.94 -5.93 -5.96
CA PHE A 22 19.53 -4.61 -5.77
C PHE A 22 19.90 -3.94 -7.08
N GLU A 23 20.57 -4.66 -8.00
CA GLU A 23 20.94 -4.14 -9.32
C GLU A 23 19.72 -3.81 -10.18
N ALA A 24 18.69 -4.64 -10.15
CA ALA A 24 17.42 -4.35 -10.83
C ALA A 24 16.78 -3.04 -10.34
N ILE A 25 16.78 -2.79 -9.03
CA ILE A 25 16.29 -1.52 -8.46
C ILE A 25 17.17 -0.35 -8.91
N GLN A 26 18.50 -0.50 -8.94
CA GLN A 26 19.38 0.56 -9.43
C GLN A 26 19.14 0.87 -10.92
N GLY A 27 18.90 -0.16 -11.72
CA GLY A 27 18.51 -0.02 -13.12
C GLY A 27 17.20 0.77 -13.28
N GLU A 28 16.19 0.47 -12.48
CA GLU A 28 14.91 1.20 -12.49
C GLU A 28 15.05 2.66 -12.04
N ILE A 29 15.88 2.93 -11.03
CA ILE A 29 16.18 4.31 -10.61
C ILE A 29 16.81 5.09 -11.77
N SER A 30 17.74 4.48 -12.50
CA SER A 30 18.37 5.12 -13.67
C SER A 30 17.36 5.34 -14.79
N ARG A 31 16.49 4.35 -15.06
CA ARG A 31 15.43 4.48 -16.07
C ARG A 31 14.51 5.66 -15.74
N GLN A 32 14.03 5.75 -14.50
CA GLN A 32 13.15 6.85 -14.08
C GLN A 32 13.80 8.22 -14.15
N ARG A 33 15.10 8.31 -13.89
CA ARG A 33 15.85 9.57 -13.99
C ARG A 33 16.09 10.00 -15.43
N ASP A 34 16.37 9.04 -16.30
CA ASP A 34 16.94 9.30 -17.64
C ASP A 34 15.88 9.23 -18.75
N THR A 35 14.63 8.84 -18.43
CA THR A 35 13.52 8.74 -19.37
C THR A 35 12.31 9.57 -18.95
N LEU A 36 11.50 9.96 -19.93
CA LEU A 36 10.21 10.61 -19.67
C LEU A 36 9.12 9.53 -19.49
N GLU A 37 8.40 9.64 -18.39
CA GLU A 37 7.23 8.81 -18.14
C GLU A 37 5.99 9.46 -18.76
N MET A 38 5.34 8.75 -19.71
CA MET A 38 4.20 9.26 -20.48
C MET A 38 2.87 8.61 -20.06
N ILE A 39 2.87 7.80 -19.01
CA ILE A 39 1.65 7.17 -18.48
C ILE A 39 1.02 8.10 -17.47
N ALA A 40 -0.13 8.68 -17.82
CA ALA A 40 -0.79 9.72 -17.01
C ALA A 40 -1.25 9.25 -15.62
N SER A 41 -1.38 7.94 -15.40
CA SER A 41 -1.76 7.36 -14.10
C SER A 41 -0.57 7.07 -13.17
N GLU A 42 0.67 7.24 -13.66
CA GLU A 42 1.87 7.04 -12.85
C GLU A 42 2.33 8.34 -12.20
N ASN A 43 2.96 8.21 -11.04
CA ASN A 43 3.52 9.34 -10.30
C ASN A 43 4.78 8.91 -9.56
N PHE A 44 5.73 9.84 -9.42
CA PHE A 44 6.93 9.61 -8.62
C PHE A 44 6.60 9.70 -7.13
N VAL A 45 6.88 8.63 -6.42
CA VAL A 45 6.61 8.52 -4.98
C VAL A 45 7.68 9.26 -4.18
N PRO A 46 7.31 10.19 -3.28
CA PRO A 46 8.27 10.85 -2.41
C PRO A 46 9.02 9.84 -1.52
N ARG A 47 10.30 10.12 -1.26
CA ARG A 47 11.15 9.27 -0.42
C ARG A 47 10.53 8.94 0.94
N ALA A 48 9.83 9.90 1.56
CA ALA A 48 9.17 9.70 2.85
C ALA A 48 8.09 8.60 2.79
N VAL A 49 7.37 8.48 1.67
CA VAL A 49 6.38 7.41 1.47
C VAL A 49 7.08 6.05 1.33
N LEU A 50 8.17 5.98 0.57
CA LEU A 50 8.98 4.75 0.46
C LEU A 50 9.52 4.31 1.82
N GLN A 51 10.00 5.25 2.64
CA GLN A 51 10.48 4.96 3.99
C GLN A 51 9.37 4.45 4.92
N ALA A 52 8.17 5.01 4.83
CA ALA A 52 7.03 4.55 5.62
C ALA A 52 6.59 3.14 5.20
N GLN A 53 6.52 2.88 3.90
CA GLN A 53 6.10 1.60 3.34
C GLN A 53 7.11 0.48 3.66
N GLY A 54 8.40 0.75 3.58
CA GLY A 54 9.48 -0.20 3.88
C GLY A 54 9.91 -0.20 5.35
N SER A 55 9.04 0.20 6.28
CA SER A 55 9.35 0.26 7.70
C SER A 55 8.99 -1.02 8.44
N VAL A 56 9.40 -1.09 9.71
CA VAL A 56 9.06 -2.20 10.63
C VAL A 56 7.57 -2.40 10.87
N LEU A 57 6.72 -1.46 10.46
CA LEU A 57 5.27 -1.63 10.47
C LEU A 57 4.81 -2.83 9.64
N THR A 58 5.59 -3.21 8.61
CA THR A 58 5.38 -4.41 7.81
C THR A 58 5.33 -5.70 8.64
N ASN A 59 6.00 -5.75 9.78
CA ASN A 59 6.07 -6.93 10.63
C ASN A 59 4.81 -7.13 11.48
N LYS A 60 3.93 -6.13 11.58
CA LYS A 60 2.81 -6.18 12.51
C LYS A 60 1.51 -6.61 11.84
N TYR A 61 1.01 -7.72 12.31
CA TYR A 61 -0.36 -8.13 12.00
C TYR A 61 -1.35 -7.26 12.79
N ALA A 62 -2.28 -6.54 12.06
CA ALA A 62 -3.17 -5.53 12.65
C ALA A 62 -4.62 -5.70 12.16
N GLU A 63 -5.13 -6.93 12.21
CA GLU A 63 -6.53 -7.21 11.89
C GLU A 63 -7.49 -6.48 12.81
N GLY A 64 -8.57 -5.98 12.27
CA GLY A 64 -9.55 -5.14 12.95
C GLY A 64 -9.32 -3.65 12.65
N TYR A 65 -9.74 -2.79 13.56
CA TYR A 65 -9.66 -1.33 13.43
C TYR A 65 -8.93 -0.72 14.63
N PRO A 66 -8.41 0.51 14.55
CA PRO A 66 -7.82 1.20 15.68
C PRO A 66 -8.69 1.13 16.94
N GLY A 67 -8.10 0.72 18.05
CA GLY A 67 -8.79 0.49 19.32
C GLY A 67 -9.69 -0.75 19.37
N ARG A 68 -9.79 -1.52 18.28
CA ARG A 68 -10.61 -2.74 18.17
C ARG A 68 -9.87 -3.81 17.38
N ARG A 69 -8.64 -4.12 17.80
CA ARG A 69 -7.78 -5.13 17.16
C ARG A 69 -8.04 -6.52 17.74
N TYR A 70 -7.80 -7.52 16.92
CA TYR A 70 -7.84 -8.91 17.37
C TYR A 70 -6.60 -9.32 18.18
N TYR A 71 -5.48 -8.58 18.02
CA TYR A 71 -4.18 -8.87 18.63
C TYR A 71 -3.64 -7.65 19.37
N GLY A 72 -2.81 -7.90 20.40
CA GLY A 72 -2.07 -6.85 21.09
C GLY A 72 -0.88 -6.31 20.30
N GLY A 73 -0.26 -5.25 20.80
CA GLY A 73 0.92 -4.63 20.20
C GLY A 73 0.63 -3.74 18.99
N CYS A 74 -0.59 -3.22 18.87
CA CYS A 74 -1.03 -2.39 17.75
C CYS A 74 -1.01 -0.89 18.07
N GLU A 75 -0.48 -0.47 19.20
CA GLU A 75 -0.55 0.91 19.69
C GLU A 75 0.02 1.92 18.69
N HIS A 76 1.15 1.59 18.08
CA HIS A 76 1.79 2.45 17.08
C HIS A 76 1.15 2.35 15.70
N VAL A 77 0.70 1.16 15.30
CA VAL A 77 -0.05 0.96 14.05
C VAL A 77 -1.38 1.71 14.09
N ASP A 78 -2.06 1.70 15.23
CA ASP A 78 -3.31 2.45 15.44
C ASP A 78 -3.09 3.95 15.20
N VAL A 79 -2.01 4.52 15.73
CA VAL A 79 -1.66 5.94 15.49
C VAL A 79 -1.46 6.22 14.00
N VAL A 80 -0.76 5.35 13.28
CA VAL A 80 -0.52 5.54 11.85
C VAL A 80 -1.83 5.46 11.04
N GLU A 81 -2.69 4.49 11.34
CA GLU A 81 -3.98 4.34 10.66
C GLU A 81 -4.92 5.51 10.97
N ASP A 82 -4.96 5.97 12.22
CA ASP A 82 -5.76 7.16 12.60
C ASP A 82 -5.27 8.43 11.92
N LEU A 83 -3.96 8.64 11.82
CA LEU A 83 -3.40 9.75 11.06
C LEU A 83 -3.79 9.67 9.59
N ALA A 84 -3.69 8.51 8.97
CA ALA A 84 -4.07 8.31 7.57
C ALA A 84 -5.56 8.61 7.35
N ARG A 85 -6.46 8.07 8.19
CA ARG A 85 -7.90 8.35 8.14
C ARG A 85 -8.21 9.84 8.27
N ASN A 86 -7.63 10.49 9.29
CA ASN A 86 -7.89 11.90 9.55
C ASN A 86 -7.39 12.81 8.43
N ARG A 87 -6.21 12.52 7.88
CA ARG A 87 -5.66 13.26 6.74
C ARG A 87 -6.47 13.03 5.47
N ALA A 88 -6.92 11.81 5.19
CA ALA A 88 -7.81 11.53 4.07
C ALA A 88 -9.12 12.32 4.20
N LYS A 89 -9.73 12.36 5.38
CA LYS A 89 -10.92 13.19 5.64
C LYS A 89 -10.68 14.65 5.35
N GLN A 90 -9.55 15.20 5.77
CA GLN A 90 -9.19 16.60 5.53
C GLN A 90 -8.98 16.91 4.05
N VAL A 91 -8.25 16.04 3.33
CA VAL A 91 -7.96 16.21 1.90
C VAL A 91 -9.22 16.18 1.05
N PHE A 92 -10.14 15.28 1.36
CA PHE A 92 -11.36 15.07 0.56
C PHE A 92 -12.60 15.79 1.11
N GLY A 93 -12.50 16.50 2.23
CA GLY A 93 -13.64 17.13 2.89
C GLY A 93 -14.71 16.13 3.31
N ALA A 94 -14.32 14.93 3.70
CA ALA A 94 -15.22 13.83 4.01
C ALA A 94 -15.41 13.65 5.52
N ASP A 95 -16.61 13.26 5.94
CA ASP A 95 -16.91 12.94 7.33
C ASP A 95 -16.28 11.61 7.78
N PHE A 96 -16.16 10.67 6.85
CA PHE A 96 -15.64 9.33 7.10
C PHE A 96 -14.58 8.94 6.08
N ALA A 97 -13.62 8.14 6.49
CA ALA A 97 -12.62 7.52 5.61
C ALA A 97 -12.26 6.12 6.11
N ASN A 98 -12.08 5.19 5.18
CA ASN A 98 -11.48 3.90 5.42
C ASN A 98 -10.23 3.79 4.55
N VAL A 99 -9.09 3.52 5.18
CA VAL A 99 -7.77 3.45 4.52
C VAL A 99 -7.21 2.02 4.46
N GLN A 100 -8.02 1.02 4.79
CA GLN A 100 -7.60 -0.38 4.80
C GLN A 100 -7.65 -1.10 3.44
N PRO A 101 -8.45 -0.69 2.43
CA PRO A 101 -8.44 -1.39 1.16
C PRO A 101 -7.02 -1.47 0.57
N HIS A 102 -6.64 -2.66 0.09
CA HIS A 102 -5.29 -2.92 -0.45
C HIS A 102 -5.08 -2.35 -1.85
N SER A 103 -6.17 -1.99 -2.54
CA SER A 103 -6.14 -1.43 -3.89
C SER A 103 -7.39 -0.60 -4.18
N GLY A 104 -7.33 0.25 -5.21
CA GLY A 104 -8.51 0.94 -5.73
C GLY A 104 -9.61 -0.03 -6.20
N ALA A 105 -9.22 -1.17 -6.76
CA ALA A 105 -10.18 -2.22 -7.16
C ALA A 105 -10.93 -2.79 -5.96
N GLN A 106 -10.24 -3.05 -4.84
CA GLN A 106 -10.89 -3.52 -3.62
C GLN A 106 -11.80 -2.45 -3.00
N ALA A 107 -11.36 -1.19 -2.99
CA ALA A 107 -12.17 -0.08 -2.52
C ALA A 107 -13.45 0.07 -3.35
N ASN A 108 -13.34 0.03 -4.67
CA ASN A 108 -14.49 0.08 -5.58
C ASN A 108 -15.42 -1.10 -5.37
N ALA A 109 -14.90 -2.32 -5.23
CA ALA A 109 -15.71 -3.50 -4.96
C ALA A 109 -16.50 -3.36 -3.65
N ALA A 110 -15.88 -2.85 -2.59
CA ALA A 110 -16.54 -2.62 -1.31
C ALA A 110 -17.66 -1.57 -1.43
N VAL A 111 -17.43 -0.47 -2.13
CA VAL A 111 -18.45 0.56 -2.38
C VAL A 111 -19.61 -0.01 -3.18
N LEU A 112 -19.33 -0.70 -4.27
CA LEU A 112 -20.37 -1.32 -5.09
C LEU A 112 -21.19 -2.35 -4.30
N ALA A 113 -20.53 -3.21 -3.52
CA ALA A 113 -21.21 -4.20 -2.69
C ALA A 113 -22.11 -3.56 -1.62
N SER A 114 -21.79 -2.35 -1.16
CA SER A 114 -22.60 -1.63 -0.16
C SER A 114 -23.80 -0.90 -0.75
N LEU A 115 -23.74 -0.52 -2.03
CA LEU A 115 -24.73 0.35 -2.67
C LEU A 115 -25.68 -0.38 -3.62
N ILE A 116 -25.28 -1.51 -4.19
CA ILE A 116 -26.06 -2.22 -5.19
C ILE A 116 -26.49 -3.61 -4.73
N ASN A 117 -27.70 -3.98 -5.10
CA ASN A 117 -28.20 -5.34 -4.89
C ASN A 117 -27.52 -6.32 -5.86
N PRO A 118 -27.39 -7.61 -5.52
CA PRO A 118 -26.75 -8.61 -6.39
C PRO A 118 -27.31 -8.68 -7.80
N VAL A 119 -28.60 -8.44 -7.98
CA VAL A 119 -29.25 -8.40 -9.32
C VAL A 119 -28.84 -7.18 -10.15
N SER A 120 -28.56 -6.04 -9.51
CA SER A 120 -28.09 -4.83 -10.21
C SER A 120 -26.67 -4.99 -10.73
N TYR A 121 -25.84 -5.82 -10.08
CA TYR A 121 -24.47 -6.10 -10.51
C TYR A 121 -24.40 -6.87 -11.85
N THR A 122 -25.35 -7.76 -12.11
CA THR A 122 -25.42 -8.50 -13.39
C THR A 122 -25.72 -7.61 -14.60
N HIS A 123 -26.34 -6.46 -14.40
CA HIS A 123 -26.60 -5.49 -15.47
C HIS A 123 -25.47 -4.47 -15.69
N LEU A 124 -24.53 -4.35 -14.75
CA LEU A 124 -23.34 -3.49 -14.87
C LEU A 124 -22.15 -4.17 -15.54
N THR A 125 -22.18 -5.49 -15.71
CA THR A 125 -21.21 -6.15 -16.57
C THR A 125 -21.55 -5.80 -18.01
N LEU A 126 -20.79 -4.86 -18.57
CA LEU A 126 -20.83 -4.61 -20.02
C LEU A 126 -20.67 -5.96 -20.73
N PRO A 127 -21.60 -6.31 -21.65
CA PRO A 127 -21.41 -7.51 -22.44
C PRO A 127 -20.10 -7.33 -23.21
N THR A 128 -19.07 -8.04 -22.81
CA THR A 128 -17.84 -8.17 -23.58
C THR A 128 -18.19 -8.95 -24.84
N LYS A 129 -18.83 -8.33 -25.80
CA LYS A 129 -18.85 -8.83 -27.16
C LYS A 129 -17.41 -8.72 -27.65
N ARG A 130 -16.76 -9.86 -27.72
CA ARG A 130 -15.54 -10.02 -28.49
C ARG A 130 -15.91 -9.66 -29.93
N ILE A 131 -15.51 -8.46 -30.36
CA ILE A 131 -15.54 -8.10 -31.77
C ILE A 131 -14.33 -8.82 -32.36
N VAL A 132 -14.61 -9.87 -33.15
CA VAL A 132 -13.61 -10.56 -33.97
C VAL A 132 -13.44 -9.71 -35.23
#